data_2d11a29ba50bf71696c64d73c679553a
#
_entry.id   2d11a29ba50bf71696c64d73c679553a
#
_cell.length_a   1.000
_cell.length_b   1.000
_cell.length_c   1.000
_cell.angle_alpha   90.00
_cell.angle_beta   90.00
_cell.angle_gamma   90.00
#
_symmetry.space_group_name_H-M   'P 1'
#
loop_
_entity.id
_entity.type
_entity.pdbx_description
1 polymer ?
#
loop_
_entity_poly.entity_id
_entity_poly.type
_entity_poly.pdbx_seq_one_letter_code
_entity_poly.pdbx_strand_id
1 'polypeptide(L)'
;PIHKVAWHIVQDGLKESLADPEGVAALKPEAIEPFVEGLMLSGFAMQAARSSRPASCTDHLFSHLWNMRNHTYHGVTPSHGFQVSVGTLFMCAMFDRMYLTDFTSLDVDSCVAAWKSLDEVRREAEQLFRGEPFEELAVKEVTAKYNDRDEVRRQLQCVKDNWPELRSRLQSQCYT
;
A
#
# COMPACT_ATOMS: atom_id res chain seq x y z
N PRO A 1 7.53 -2.13 -13.03
CA PRO A 1 8.66 -3.05 -12.75
C PRO A 1 9.29 -2.71 -11.42
N ILE A 2 9.63 -3.74 -10.62
CA ILE A 2 10.34 -3.58 -9.34
C ILE A 2 11.79 -3.14 -9.63
N HIS A 3 12.27 -2.14 -8.90
CA HIS A 3 13.66 -1.70 -8.97
C HIS A 3 14.55 -2.68 -8.18
N LYS A 4 15.24 -3.58 -8.88
CA LYS A 4 15.96 -4.72 -8.27
C LYS A 4 16.94 -4.31 -7.16
N VAL A 5 17.74 -3.25 -7.38
CA VAL A 5 18.73 -2.79 -6.39
C VAL A 5 18.01 -2.29 -5.13
N ALA A 6 16.98 -1.44 -5.27
CA ALA A 6 16.22 -0.95 -4.12
C ALA A 6 15.53 -2.11 -3.36
N TRP A 7 15.04 -3.11 -4.09
CA TRP A 7 14.44 -4.30 -3.48
C TRP A 7 15.43 -5.05 -2.60
N HIS A 8 16.64 -5.33 -3.10
CA HIS A 8 17.67 -6.01 -2.30
C HIS A 8 18.07 -5.20 -1.08
N ILE A 9 18.31 -3.89 -1.22
CA ILE A 9 18.68 -3.03 -0.10
C ILE A 9 17.63 -3.10 1.04
N VAL A 10 16.33 -3.08 0.71
CA VAL A 10 15.26 -3.16 1.72
C VAL A 10 15.17 -4.56 2.31
N GLN A 11 15.23 -5.61 1.49
CA GLN A 11 15.05 -6.99 1.97
C GLN A 11 16.18 -7.47 2.86
N ASP A 12 17.42 -7.06 2.55
CA ASP A 12 18.62 -7.52 3.29
C ASP A 12 18.61 -7.09 4.76
N GLY A 13 18.01 -5.95 5.11
CA GLY A 13 17.94 -5.45 6.49
C GLY A 13 16.58 -5.60 7.18
N LEU A 14 15.54 -6.04 6.45
CA LEU A 14 14.16 -5.99 6.97
C LEU A 14 13.94 -6.95 8.13
N LYS A 15 14.44 -8.18 8.04
CA LYS A 15 14.23 -9.22 9.03
C LYS A 15 14.88 -8.86 10.38
N GLU A 16 16.09 -8.41 10.34
CA GLU A 16 16.86 -8.01 11.53
C GLU A 16 16.25 -6.77 12.19
N SER A 17 15.82 -5.79 11.38
CA SER A 17 15.21 -4.55 11.89
C SER A 17 13.86 -4.76 12.56
N LEU A 18 13.16 -5.85 12.26
CA LEU A 18 11.84 -6.20 12.84
C LEU A 18 11.91 -7.33 13.88
N ALA A 19 13.12 -7.83 14.22
CA ALA A 19 13.29 -9.04 15.00
C ALA A 19 12.92 -8.89 16.49
N ASP A 20 13.10 -7.70 17.09
CA ASP A 20 12.82 -7.46 18.51
C ASP A 20 12.01 -6.17 18.73
N PRO A 21 10.71 -6.16 18.44
CA PRO A 21 9.85 -4.98 18.64
C PRO A 21 9.71 -4.60 20.12
N GLU A 22 9.79 -5.55 21.03
CA GLU A 22 9.71 -5.29 22.47
C GLU A 22 10.99 -4.60 22.96
N GLY A 23 12.14 -5.01 22.46
CA GLY A 23 13.43 -4.37 22.73
C GLY A 23 13.47 -2.94 22.19
N VAL A 24 12.94 -2.71 20.98
CA VAL A 24 12.80 -1.36 20.42
C VAL A 24 11.89 -0.50 21.31
N ALA A 25 10.74 -1.01 21.74
CA ALA A 25 9.83 -0.29 22.62
C ALA A 25 10.46 0.00 24.00
N ALA A 26 11.33 -0.89 24.49
CA ALA A 26 12.08 -0.73 25.73
C ALA A 26 13.39 0.08 25.57
N LEU A 27 13.66 0.61 24.37
CA LEU A 27 14.88 1.39 24.02
C LEU A 27 16.18 0.64 24.29
N LYS A 28 16.20 -0.68 24.10
CA LYS A 28 17.41 -1.48 24.25
C LYS A 28 18.37 -1.23 23.08
N PRO A 29 19.64 -0.89 23.33
CA PRO A 29 20.61 -0.57 22.28
C PRO A 29 20.72 -1.66 21.21
N GLU A 30 20.77 -2.94 21.62
CA GLU A 30 20.87 -4.10 20.75
C GLU A 30 19.68 -4.31 19.80
N ALA A 31 18.51 -3.76 20.14
CA ALA A 31 17.32 -3.76 19.28
C ALA A 31 17.20 -2.48 18.45
N ILE A 32 17.66 -1.35 18.99
CA ILE A 32 17.61 -0.04 18.31
C ILE A 32 18.61 0.01 17.16
N GLU A 33 19.80 -0.56 17.29
CA GLU A 33 20.83 -0.52 16.26
C GLU A 33 20.34 -1.13 14.92
N PRO A 34 19.90 -2.40 14.85
CA PRO A 34 19.39 -2.98 13.60
C PRO A 34 18.10 -2.28 13.10
N PHE A 35 17.26 -1.77 14.00
CA PHE A 35 16.07 -1.01 13.61
C PHE A 35 16.44 0.30 12.89
N VAL A 36 17.40 1.06 13.41
CA VAL A 36 17.90 2.30 12.79
C VAL A 36 18.61 1.98 11.47
N GLU A 37 19.42 0.91 11.42
CA GLU A 37 20.05 0.47 10.17
C GLU A 37 19.02 0.18 9.09
N GLY A 38 17.93 -0.55 9.39
CA GLY A 38 16.83 -0.83 8.46
C GLY A 38 16.16 0.45 7.93
N LEU A 39 15.97 1.44 8.81
CA LEU A 39 15.43 2.76 8.38
C LEU A 39 16.40 3.49 7.44
N MET A 40 17.71 3.44 7.69
CA MET A 40 18.72 4.05 6.81
C MET A 40 18.78 3.34 5.46
N LEU A 41 18.76 2.00 5.45
CA LEU A 41 18.72 1.19 4.22
C LEU A 41 17.48 1.51 3.38
N SER A 42 16.32 1.68 4.01
CA SER A 42 15.10 2.14 3.35
C SER A 42 15.30 3.51 2.67
N GLY A 43 15.98 4.46 3.34
CA GLY A 43 16.36 5.75 2.77
C GLY A 43 17.30 5.62 1.55
N PHE A 44 18.31 4.77 1.62
CA PHE A 44 19.22 4.50 0.50
C PHE A 44 18.50 3.83 -0.67
N ALA A 45 17.54 2.94 -0.40
CA ALA A 45 16.72 2.33 -1.43
C ALA A 45 15.88 3.38 -2.19
N MET A 46 15.33 4.38 -1.48
CA MET A 46 14.63 5.51 -2.11
C MET A 46 15.57 6.33 -3.01
N GLN A 47 16.77 6.60 -2.56
CA GLN A 47 17.78 7.30 -3.38
C GLN A 47 18.15 6.49 -4.63
N ALA A 48 18.42 5.19 -4.49
CA ALA A 48 18.72 4.30 -5.61
C ALA A 48 17.58 4.23 -6.63
N ALA A 49 16.33 4.18 -6.15
CA ALA A 49 15.15 4.17 -7.00
C ALA A 49 14.76 5.55 -7.55
N ARG A 50 15.34 6.64 -7.05
CA ARG A 50 14.91 8.03 -7.29
C ARG A 50 13.40 8.22 -7.09
N SER A 51 12.86 7.57 -6.07
CA SER A 51 11.42 7.52 -5.80
C SER A 51 11.19 7.14 -4.34
N SER A 52 10.10 7.61 -3.73
CA SER A 52 9.68 7.18 -2.39
C SER A 52 9.07 5.76 -2.35
N ARG A 53 8.80 5.14 -3.48
CA ARG A 53 8.13 3.83 -3.57
C ARG A 53 8.74 2.71 -2.74
N PRO A 54 10.07 2.60 -2.56
CA PRO A 54 10.64 1.56 -1.71
C PRO A 54 10.23 1.63 -0.24
N ALA A 55 9.85 2.83 0.25
CA ALA A 55 9.50 3.07 1.65
C ALA A 55 8.09 3.68 1.83
N SER A 56 7.34 3.91 0.76
CA SER A 56 6.03 4.56 0.81
C SER A 56 5.05 3.81 -0.07
N CYS A 57 4.20 3.04 0.57
CA CYS A 57 3.17 2.22 -0.06
C CYS A 57 1.76 2.74 0.26
N THR A 58 0.76 1.87 0.17
CA THR A 58 -0.65 2.18 0.41
C THR A 58 -0.91 2.66 1.84
N ASP A 59 -0.16 2.18 2.82
CA ASP A 59 -0.16 2.64 4.21
C ASP A 59 0.06 4.16 4.33
N HIS A 60 0.99 4.70 3.54
CA HIS A 60 1.25 6.15 3.47
C HIS A 60 0.10 6.92 2.79
N LEU A 61 -0.65 6.32 1.88
CA LEU A 61 -1.81 6.96 1.27
C LEU A 61 -2.91 7.27 2.30
N PHE A 62 -3.07 6.43 3.32
CA PHE A 62 -3.96 6.72 4.45
C PHE A 62 -3.51 7.98 5.20
N SER A 63 -2.22 8.07 5.53
CA SER A 63 -1.65 9.25 6.20
C SER A 63 -1.83 10.51 5.36
N HIS A 64 -1.58 10.46 4.06
CA HIS A 64 -1.80 11.60 3.16
C HIS A 64 -3.26 12.04 3.14
N LEU A 65 -4.21 11.09 3.04
CA LEU A 65 -5.63 11.41 3.06
C LEU A 65 -6.06 12.06 4.39
N TRP A 66 -5.60 11.53 5.53
CA TRP A 66 -5.91 12.10 6.83
C TRP A 66 -5.33 13.50 7.01
N ASN A 67 -4.10 13.74 6.54
CA ASN A 67 -3.50 15.07 6.57
C ASN A 67 -4.25 16.07 5.67
N MET A 68 -4.65 15.68 4.46
CA MET A 68 -5.46 16.52 3.57
C MET A 68 -6.81 16.87 4.18
N ARG A 69 -7.38 16.00 5.02
CA ARG A 69 -8.65 16.23 5.72
C ARG A 69 -8.49 16.89 7.09
N ASN A 70 -7.27 17.31 7.45
CA ASN A 70 -6.96 17.88 8.76
C ASN A 70 -7.49 17.00 9.91
N HIS A 71 -7.34 15.66 9.77
CA HIS A 71 -7.82 14.71 10.77
C HIS A 71 -7.11 14.91 12.10
N THR A 72 -7.89 14.96 13.19
CA THR A 72 -7.38 15.06 14.55
C THR A 72 -7.97 13.96 15.43
N TYR A 73 -7.20 13.53 16.42
CA TYR A 73 -7.66 12.66 17.50
C TYR A 73 -7.54 13.42 18.82
N HIS A 74 -8.66 13.61 19.53
CA HIS A 74 -8.75 14.47 20.71
C HIS A 74 -8.18 15.90 20.50
N GLY A 75 -8.39 16.48 19.31
CA GLY A 75 -7.92 17.82 18.97
C GLY A 75 -6.44 17.93 18.59
N VAL A 76 -5.71 16.80 18.53
CA VAL A 76 -4.29 16.76 18.18
C VAL A 76 -4.13 16.00 16.86
N THR A 77 -3.32 16.54 15.94
CA THR A 77 -2.94 15.83 14.71
C THR A 77 -1.99 14.69 15.08
N PRO A 78 -2.34 13.41 14.79
CA PRO A 78 -1.45 12.29 15.05
C PRO A 78 -0.15 12.42 14.23
N SER A 79 0.97 11.94 14.79
CA SER A 79 2.25 11.96 14.05
C SER A 79 2.17 11.12 12.78
N HIS A 80 2.98 11.46 11.77
CA HIS A 80 3.03 10.72 10.50
C HIS A 80 3.31 9.22 10.73
N GLY A 81 4.28 8.88 11.58
CA GLY A 81 4.61 7.49 11.90
C GLY A 81 3.43 6.74 12.53
N PHE A 82 2.67 7.38 13.42
CA PHE A 82 1.46 6.76 14.00
C PHE A 82 0.38 6.54 12.94
N GLN A 83 0.15 7.50 12.05
CA GLN A 83 -0.81 7.36 10.96
C GLN A 83 -0.41 6.22 10.02
N VAL A 84 0.88 6.14 9.64
CA VAL A 84 1.40 5.08 8.77
C VAL A 84 1.27 3.71 9.45
N SER A 85 1.55 3.60 10.76
CA SER A 85 1.40 2.32 11.47
C SER A 85 -0.03 1.81 11.48
N VAL A 86 -1.03 2.69 11.65
CA VAL A 86 -2.45 2.31 11.53
C VAL A 86 -2.77 1.86 10.10
N GLY A 87 -2.25 2.58 9.08
CA GLY A 87 -2.37 2.18 7.68
C GLY A 87 -1.74 0.81 7.40
N THR A 88 -0.57 0.53 8.00
CA THR A 88 0.10 -0.78 7.89
C THR A 88 -0.75 -1.91 8.47
N LEU A 89 -1.32 -1.73 9.68
CA LEU A 89 -2.21 -2.74 10.27
C LEU A 89 -3.43 -3.01 9.39
N PHE A 90 -4.02 -1.98 8.81
CA PHE A 90 -5.12 -2.14 7.86
C PHE A 90 -4.70 -2.92 6.62
N MET A 91 -3.52 -2.62 6.07
CA MET A 91 -3.00 -3.34 4.91
C MET A 91 -2.69 -4.80 5.23
N CYS A 92 -2.12 -5.11 6.39
CA CYS A 92 -1.92 -6.50 6.84
C CYS A 92 -3.26 -7.26 6.89
N ALA A 93 -4.28 -6.68 7.50
CA ALA A 93 -5.61 -7.31 7.56
C ALA A 93 -6.22 -7.50 6.15
N MET A 94 -6.00 -6.58 5.21
CA MET A 94 -6.41 -6.74 3.81
C MET A 94 -5.66 -7.88 3.12
N PHE A 95 -4.35 -7.99 3.32
CA PHE A 95 -3.55 -9.09 2.76
C PHE A 95 -3.97 -10.45 3.32
N ASP A 96 -4.22 -10.54 4.63
CA ASP A 96 -4.75 -11.78 5.25
C ASP A 96 -6.08 -12.17 4.62
N ARG A 97 -7.00 -11.22 4.45
CA ARG A 97 -8.29 -11.48 3.81
C ARG A 97 -8.12 -11.91 2.35
N MET A 98 -7.24 -11.24 1.61
CA MET A 98 -6.93 -11.61 0.22
C MET A 98 -6.36 -13.01 0.14
N TYR A 99 -5.44 -13.36 1.04
CA TYR A 99 -4.83 -14.68 1.09
C TYR A 99 -5.84 -15.80 1.40
N LEU A 100 -6.82 -15.51 2.28
CA LEU A 100 -7.89 -16.45 2.64
C LEU A 100 -8.99 -16.56 1.58
N THR A 101 -9.03 -15.63 0.61
CA THR A 101 -10.03 -15.65 -0.46
C THR A 101 -9.60 -16.61 -1.58
N ASP A 102 -10.53 -17.46 -2.02
CA ASP A 102 -10.32 -18.29 -3.20
C ASP A 102 -10.71 -17.55 -4.47
N PHE A 103 -9.72 -16.91 -5.09
CA PHE A 103 -9.93 -16.17 -6.35
C PHE A 103 -10.12 -17.10 -7.56
N THR A 104 -9.92 -18.41 -7.45
CA THR A 104 -10.25 -19.34 -8.56
C THR A 104 -11.75 -19.39 -8.80
N SER A 105 -12.56 -19.12 -7.78
CA SER A 105 -14.01 -19.05 -7.84
C SER A 105 -14.58 -17.67 -8.17
N LEU A 106 -13.70 -16.68 -8.50
CA LEU A 106 -14.13 -15.30 -8.76
C LEU A 106 -15.12 -15.23 -9.91
N ASP A 107 -16.26 -14.59 -9.67
CA ASP A 107 -17.22 -14.22 -10.72
C ASP A 107 -16.79 -12.91 -11.38
N VAL A 108 -15.97 -13.05 -12.43
CA VAL A 108 -15.40 -11.91 -13.17
C VAL A 108 -16.50 -11.07 -13.81
N ASP A 109 -17.57 -11.71 -14.32
CA ASP A 109 -18.66 -10.98 -14.98
C ASP A 109 -19.41 -10.08 -14.02
N SER A 110 -19.76 -10.57 -12.85
CA SER A 110 -20.40 -9.77 -11.80
C SER A 110 -19.49 -8.63 -11.31
N CYS A 111 -18.19 -8.88 -11.16
CA CYS A 111 -17.24 -7.83 -10.77
C CYS A 111 -17.15 -6.72 -11.83
N VAL A 112 -17.08 -7.08 -13.12
CA VAL A 112 -17.02 -6.12 -14.22
C VAL A 112 -18.34 -5.36 -14.36
N ALA A 113 -19.49 -6.02 -14.15
CA ALA A 113 -20.79 -5.35 -14.15
C ALA A 113 -20.91 -4.29 -13.05
N ALA A 114 -20.34 -4.58 -11.86
CA ALA A 114 -20.32 -3.67 -10.73
C ALA A 114 -19.24 -2.57 -10.84
N TRP A 115 -18.34 -2.63 -11.84
CA TRP A 115 -17.28 -1.64 -12.01
C TRP A 115 -17.85 -0.28 -12.40
N LYS A 116 -17.53 0.75 -11.62
CA LYS A 116 -17.99 2.11 -11.85
C LYS A 116 -17.52 2.64 -13.19
N SER A 117 -18.37 3.42 -13.86
CA SER A 117 -18.00 4.13 -15.08
C SER A 117 -17.01 5.26 -14.78
N LEU A 118 -16.27 5.70 -15.80
CA LEU A 118 -15.35 6.84 -15.66
C LEU A 118 -16.08 8.10 -15.15
N ASP A 119 -17.32 8.35 -15.63
CA ASP A 119 -18.09 9.52 -15.21
C ASP A 119 -18.52 9.43 -13.74
N GLU A 120 -18.83 8.23 -13.23
CA GLU A 120 -19.10 8.04 -11.80
C GLU A 120 -17.86 8.30 -10.96
N VAL A 121 -16.71 7.74 -11.36
CA VAL A 121 -15.45 7.91 -10.64
C VAL A 121 -14.99 9.37 -10.66
N ARG A 122 -15.16 10.09 -11.77
CA ARG A 122 -14.86 11.53 -11.85
C ARG A 122 -15.75 12.35 -10.94
N ARG A 123 -17.06 12.10 -10.94
CA ARG A 123 -18.01 12.79 -10.04
C ARG A 123 -17.69 12.55 -8.57
N GLU A 124 -17.29 11.35 -8.21
CA GLU A 124 -16.85 11.04 -6.85
C GLU A 124 -15.59 11.81 -6.47
N ALA A 125 -14.60 11.89 -7.37
CA ALA A 125 -13.39 12.67 -7.14
C ALA A 125 -13.70 14.18 -6.99
N GLU A 126 -14.55 14.75 -7.86
CA GLU A 126 -15.02 16.13 -7.76
C GLU A 126 -15.75 16.41 -6.44
N GLN A 127 -16.57 15.48 -5.97
CA GLN A 127 -17.26 15.62 -4.69
C GLN A 127 -16.31 15.50 -3.49
N LEU A 128 -15.37 14.55 -3.55
CA LEU A 128 -14.44 14.26 -2.48
C LEU A 128 -13.44 15.40 -2.25
N PHE A 129 -13.00 16.03 -3.33
CA PHE A 129 -11.96 17.06 -3.30
C PHE A 129 -12.48 18.48 -3.58
N ARG A 130 -13.81 18.66 -3.54
CA ARG A 130 -14.46 19.94 -3.84
C ARG A 130 -13.91 21.08 -2.99
N GLY A 131 -13.42 22.13 -3.68
CA GLY A 131 -12.86 23.31 -3.04
C GLY A 131 -11.42 23.16 -2.55
N GLU A 132 -10.81 22.01 -2.74
CA GLU A 132 -9.40 21.81 -2.43
C GLU A 132 -8.50 22.35 -3.55
N PRO A 133 -7.31 22.88 -3.23
CA PRO A 133 -6.40 23.46 -4.24
C PRO A 133 -5.94 22.45 -5.32
N PHE A 134 -6.10 21.16 -5.07
CA PHE A 134 -5.69 20.06 -5.96
C PHE A 134 -6.89 19.31 -6.60
N GLU A 135 -8.11 19.85 -6.53
CA GLU A 135 -9.33 19.23 -7.09
C GLU A 135 -9.15 18.86 -8.57
N GLU A 136 -8.73 19.81 -9.41
CA GLU A 136 -8.49 19.56 -10.84
C GLU A 136 -7.42 18.49 -11.08
N LEU A 137 -6.36 18.50 -10.28
CA LEU A 137 -5.30 17.50 -10.37
C LEU A 137 -5.82 16.11 -9.99
N ALA A 138 -6.63 16.00 -8.94
CA ALA A 138 -7.22 14.74 -8.51
C ALA A 138 -8.12 14.14 -9.61
N VAL A 139 -8.99 14.93 -10.22
CA VAL A 139 -9.85 14.50 -11.34
C VAL A 139 -9.04 14.07 -12.56
N LYS A 140 -7.98 14.82 -12.89
CA LYS A 140 -7.06 14.47 -13.98
C LYS A 140 -6.34 13.13 -13.73
N GLU A 141 -5.80 12.95 -12.52
CA GLU A 141 -5.09 11.73 -12.14
C GLU A 141 -6.00 10.50 -12.12
N VAL A 142 -7.21 10.62 -11.58
CA VAL A 142 -8.22 9.56 -11.60
C VAL A 142 -8.59 9.20 -13.03
N THR A 143 -8.81 10.20 -13.90
CA THR A 143 -9.12 9.99 -15.31
C THR A 143 -7.99 9.25 -16.04
N ALA A 144 -6.73 9.67 -15.79
CA ALA A 144 -5.57 9.07 -16.42
C ALA A 144 -5.27 7.63 -15.94
N LYS A 145 -5.70 7.29 -14.73
CA LYS A 145 -5.47 5.97 -14.11
C LYS A 145 -6.69 5.04 -14.19
N TYR A 146 -7.80 5.51 -14.74
CA TYR A 146 -9.00 4.70 -14.88
C TYR A 146 -8.77 3.53 -15.83
N ASN A 147 -9.14 2.35 -15.37
CA ASN A 147 -9.23 1.17 -16.21
C ASN A 147 -10.68 0.99 -16.68
N ASP A 148 -10.88 0.83 -17.96
CA ASP A 148 -12.19 0.47 -18.51
C ASP A 148 -12.58 -0.98 -18.17
N ARG A 149 -13.82 -1.35 -18.50
CA ARG A 149 -14.35 -2.68 -18.18
C ARG A 149 -13.58 -3.83 -18.85
N ASP A 150 -13.03 -3.60 -20.03
CA ASP A 150 -12.29 -4.63 -20.76
C ASP A 150 -10.92 -4.88 -20.10
N GLU A 151 -10.23 -3.81 -19.72
CA GLU A 151 -8.97 -3.92 -18.98
C GLU A 151 -9.19 -4.53 -17.59
N VAL A 152 -10.23 -4.15 -16.88
CA VAL A 152 -10.59 -4.75 -15.58
C VAL A 152 -10.90 -6.24 -15.72
N ARG A 153 -11.66 -6.62 -16.75
CA ARG A 153 -11.92 -8.03 -17.08
C ARG A 153 -10.63 -8.80 -17.28
N ARG A 154 -9.74 -8.26 -18.09
CA ARG A 154 -8.44 -8.88 -18.38
C ARG A 154 -7.61 -9.08 -17.11
N GLN A 155 -7.57 -8.07 -16.23
CA GLN A 155 -6.82 -8.13 -14.98
C GLN A 155 -7.42 -9.15 -14.00
N LEU A 156 -8.74 -9.14 -13.81
CA LEU A 156 -9.44 -10.07 -12.92
C LEU A 156 -9.32 -11.51 -13.42
N GLN A 157 -9.42 -11.73 -14.73
CA GLN A 157 -9.21 -13.06 -15.31
C GLN A 157 -7.77 -13.54 -15.09
N CYS A 158 -6.79 -12.66 -15.29
CA CYS A 158 -5.39 -12.98 -15.01
C CYS A 158 -5.15 -13.38 -13.55
N VAL A 159 -5.77 -12.68 -12.60
CA VAL A 159 -5.70 -13.05 -11.17
C VAL A 159 -6.34 -14.43 -10.95
N LYS A 160 -7.55 -14.65 -11.47
CA LYS A 160 -8.28 -15.91 -11.35
C LYS A 160 -7.45 -17.09 -11.85
N ASP A 161 -6.90 -16.95 -13.07
CA ASP A 161 -6.17 -18.04 -13.73
C ASP A 161 -4.83 -18.38 -13.07
N ASN A 162 -4.18 -17.38 -12.47
CA ASN A 162 -2.86 -17.53 -11.85
C ASN A 162 -2.91 -17.59 -10.32
N TRP A 163 -4.09 -17.54 -9.70
CA TRP A 163 -4.21 -17.49 -8.25
C TRP A 163 -3.50 -18.64 -7.50
N PRO A 164 -3.59 -19.90 -7.93
CA PRO A 164 -2.89 -20.99 -7.23
C PRO A 164 -1.38 -20.79 -7.13
N GLU A 165 -0.75 -20.32 -8.22
CA GLU A 165 0.68 -20.01 -8.25
C GLU A 165 1.01 -18.76 -7.40
N LEU A 166 0.23 -17.70 -7.55
CA LEU A 166 0.40 -16.47 -6.76
C LEU A 166 0.28 -16.75 -5.27
N ARG A 167 -0.74 -17.52 -4.87
CA ARG A 167 -0.96 -17.91 -3.47
C ARG A 167 0.20 -18.72 -2.93
N SER A 168 0.70 -19.70 -3.69
CA SER A 168 1.85 -20.52 -3.30
C SER A 168 3.12 -19.68 -3.10
N ARG A 169 3.37 -18.70 -3.99
CA ARG A 169 4.50 -17.77 -3.87
C ARG A 169 4.37 -16.87 -2.65
N LEU A 170 3.19 -16.32 -2.39
CA LEU A 170 2.92 -15.53 -1.19
C LEU A 170 3.16 -16.35 0.07
N GLN A 171 2.70 -17.60 0.09
CA GLN A 171 2.89 -18.50 1.21
C GLN A 171 4.38 -18.77 1.49
N SER A 172 5.17 -19.01 0.46
CA SER A 172 6.59 -19.33 0.61
C SER A 172 7.47 -18.11 0.97
N GLN A 173 6.99 -16.89 0.73
CA GLN A 173 7.79 -15.67 0.92
C GLN A 173 7.33 -14.80 2.11
N CYS A 174 6.06 -14.90 2.50
CA CYS A 174 5.50 -14.02 3.52
C CYS A 174 5.05 -14.74 4.79
N TYR A 175 4.89 -16.07 4.76
CA TYR A 175 4.33 -16.86 5.87
C TYR A 175 5.26 -17.98 6.34
N THR A 176 6.52 -18.00 5.96
CA THR A 176 7.59 -18.86 6.48
C THR A 176 8.57 -18.06 7.29
#